data_d59aa47358d1403b3f3db22c37741040
#
_entry.id   d59aa47358d1403b3f3db22c37741040
#
_cell.length_a   1.000
_cell.length_b   1.000
_cell.length_c   1.000
_cell.angle_alpha   90.00
_cell.angle_beta   90.00
_cell.angle_gamma   90.00
#
_symmetry.space_group_name_H-M   'P 1'
#
loop_
_entity.id
_entity.type
_entity.pdbx_description
1 polymer ?
#
loop_
_entity_poly.entity_id
_entity_poly.type
_entity_poly.pdbx_seq_one_letter_code
_entity_poly.pdbx_strand_id
1 'polypeptide(L)'
;MAAPPLLALQDVALTFGGTPLIEGAELAISPGERTCLVGRNGSGKSTLLKIAAGLIEPDKGVRFLQPGTTIRYLAQEPDFSGFETTLAVVEAGLTQGDDAYRARYMLESLGMTGAEDPRSLSGGEGRRVALAQALAPEPDILLLDEPTNHLDAESVAWLEKFLHDFPGTVVAVTHDRYFLDNVA
;
A
#
# COMPACT_ATOMS: atom_id res chain seq x y z
N MET A 1 12.00 -17.21 -20.93
CA MET A 1 11.74 -17.54 -19.52
C MET A 1 11.07 -16.38 -18.84
N ALA A 2 9.96 -16.62 -18.16
CA ALA A 2 9.35 -15.59 -17.33
C ALA A 2 10.28 -15.30 -16.14
N ALA A 3 10.39 -14.01 -15.75
CA ALA A 3 11.14 -13.63 -14.56
C ALA A 3 10.50 -14.28 -13.32
N PRO A 4 11.29 -14.70 -12.32
CA PRO A 4 10.73 -15.23 -11.10
C PRO A 4 9.89 -14.15 -10.39
N PRO A 5 8.80 -14.55 -9.71
CA PRO A 5 7.97 -13.58 -9.01
C PRO A 5 8.73 -12.89 -7.88
N LEU A 6 8.44 -11.61 -7.63
CA LEU A 6 8.92 -10.88 -6.47
C LEU A 6 8.20 -11.35 -5.20
N LEU A 7 6.91 -11.62 -5.33
CA LEU A 7 6.04 -12.05 -4.24
C LEU A 7 5.14 -13.17 -4.74
N ALA A 8 5.00 -14.22 -3.96
CA ALA A 8 4.07 -15.31 -4.26
C ALA A 8 3.36 -15.80 -3.01
N LEU A 9 2.08 -16.06 -3.13
CA LEU A 9 1.26 -16.75 -2.15
C LEU A 9 0.80 -18.07 -2.75
N GLN A 10 1.00 -19.17 -2.05
CA GLN A 10 0.64 -20.51 -2.51
C GLN A 10 -0.23 -21.22 -1.50
N ASP A 11 -1.40 -21.65 -1.93
CA ASP A 11 -2.37 -22.41 -1.12
C ASP A 11 -2.64 -21.76 0.23
N VAL A 12 -2.79 -20.44 0.26
CA VAL A 12 -2.97 -19.66 1.48
C VAL A 12 -4.40 -19.80 1.98
N ALA A 13 -4.55 -20.14 3.26
CA ALA A 13 -5.83 -20.20 3.92
C ALA A 13 -5.78 -19.47 5.27
N LEU A 14 -6.87 -18.80 5.61
CA LEU A 14 -7.03 -18.09 6.87
C LEU A 14 -8.49 -18.17 7.34
N THR A 15 -8.66 -18.49 8.61
CA THR A 15 -9.96 -18.60 9.24
C THR A 15 -10.04 -17.63 10.42
N PHE A 16 -11.12 -16.85 10.47
CA PHE A 16 -11.46 -16.01 11.61
C PHE A 16 -12.72 -16.55 12.29
N GLY A 17 -12.65 -16.77 13.60
CA GLY A 17 -13.82 -17.15 14.40
C GLY A 17 -14.53 -18.42 13.93
N GLY A 18 -13.78 -19.37 13.38
CA GLY A 18 -14.34 -20.64 12.89
C GLY A 18 -14.91 -20.58 11.47
N THR A 19 -14.98 -19.40 10.85
CA THR A 19 -15.44 -19.24 9.46
C THR A 19 -14.24 -19.00 8.54
N PRO A 20 -14.05 -19.84 7.50
CA PRO A 20 -12.98 -19.59 6.54
C PRO A 20 -13.20 -18.26 5.80
N LEU A 21 -12.19 -17.40 5.83
CA LEU A 21 -12.20 -16.13 5.09
C LEU A 21 -11.46 -16.27 3.75
N ILE A 22 -10.33 -16.98 3.75
CA ILE A 22 -9.50 -17.24 2.57
C ILE A 22 -9.23 -18.74 2.52
N GLU A 23 -9.45 -19.34 1.36
CA GLU A 23 -9.22 -20.77 1.14
C GLU A 23 -8.45 -20.96 -0.17
N GLY A 24 -7.27 -21.59 -0.10
CA GLY A 24 -6.49 -21.96 -1.26
C GLY A 24 -6.10 -20.81 -2.17
N ALA A 25 -5.88 -19.62 -1.62
CA ALA A 25 -5.56 -18.44 -2.40
C ALA A 25 -4.16 -18.53 -3.00
N GLU A 26 -4.07 -18.12 -4.26
CA GLU A 26 -2.80 -18.05 -4.97
C GLU A 26 -2.61 -16.67 -5.59
N LEU A 27 -1.41 -16.15 -5.49
CA LEU A 27 -1.02 -14.87 -6.05
C LEU A 27 0.44 -14.92 -6.43
N ALA A 28 0.78 -14.50 -7.64
CA ALA A 28 2.16 -14.35 -8.07
C ALA A 28 2.32 -12.98 -8.72
N ILE A 29 3.26 -12.20 -8.21
CA ILE A 29 3.49 -10.82 -8.64
C ILE A 29 4.91 -10.71 -9.20
N SER A 30 4.99 -10.30 -10.45
CA SER A 30 6.26 -10.13 -11.17
C SER A 30 6.75 -8.68 -11.14
N PRO A 31 8.05 -8.43 -11.37
CA PRO A 31 8.59 -7.07 -11.41
C PRO A 31 7.87 -6.18 -12.43
N GLY A 32 7.50 -4.96 -12.02
CA GLY A 32 6.84 -3.98 -12.88
C GLY A 32 5.36 -4.23 -13.14
N GLU A 33 4.78 -5.25 -12.53
CA GLU A 33 3.38 -5.62 -12.74
C GLU A 33 2.43 -4.63 -12.07
N ARG A 34 1.26 -4.43 -12.70
CA ARG A 34 0.13 -3.66 -12.15
C ARG A 34 -1.04 -4.61 -12.00
N THR A 35 -1.36 -4.98 -10.76
CA THR A 35 -2.40 -5.97 -10.47
C THR A 35 -3.49 -5.35 -9.62
N CYS A 36 -4.74 -5.61 -9.96
CA CYS A 36 -5.88 -5.23 -9.16
C CYS A 36 -6.62 -6.46 -8.67
N LEU A 37 -6.90 -6.49 -7.37
CA LEU A 37 -7.73 -7.50 -6.76
C LEU A 37 -9.17 -7.00 -6.73
N VAL A 38 -10.06 -7.74 -7.36
CA VAL A 38 -11.48 -7.41 -7.45
C VAL A 38 -12.30 -8.48 -6.74
N GLY A 39 -13.47 -8.11 -6.27
CA GLY A 39 -14.39 -9.01 -5.57
C GLY A 39 -15.36 -8.25 -4.68
N ARG A 40 -16.28 -8.98 -4.08
CA ARG A 40 -17.28 -8.41 -3.17
C ARG A 40 -16.63 -7.91 -1.88
N ASN A 41 -17.24 -6.93 -1.23
CA ASN A 41 -16.87 -6.52 0.13
C ASN A 41 -16.99 -7.74 1.06
N GLY A 42 -15.99 -7.90 1.93
CA GLY A 42 -15.94 -9.04 2.84
C GLY A 42 -15.40 -10.34 2.22
N SER A 43 -14.89 -10.29 0.97
CA SER A 43 -14.30 -11.47 0.32
C SER A 43 -12.86 -11.75 0.73
N GLY A 44 -12.28 -10.95 1.65
CA GLY A 44 -10.93 -11.16 2.14
C GLY A 44 -9.82 -10.47 1.37
N LYS A 45 -10.16 -9.53 0.46
CA LYS A 45 -9.15 -8.81 -0.35
C LYS A 45 -8.14 -8.04 0.51
N SER A 46 -8.63 -7.25 1.46
CA SER A 46 -7.76 -6.49 2.38
C SER A 46 -6.91 -7.42 3.24
N THR A 47 -7.47 -8.52 3.69
CA THR A 47 -6.74 -9.54 4.45
C THR A 47 -5.67 -10.21 3.60
N LEU A 48 -5.96 -10.50 2.34
CA LEU A 48 -4.99 -11.07 1.41
C LEU A 48 -3.81 -10.10 1.19
N LEU A 49 -4.08 -8.79 1.05
CA LEU A 49 -3.02 -7.78 0.99
C LEU A 49 -2.17 -7.75 2.26
N LYS A 50 -2.78 -7.86 3.43
CA LYS A 50 -2.05 -7.90 4.70
C LYS A 50 -1.17 -9.14 4.82
N ILE A 51 -1.64 -10.29 4.34
CA ILE A 51 -0.83 -11.51 4.26
C ILE A 51 0.35 -11.29 3.30
N ALA A 52 0.08 -10.72 2.13
CA ALA A 52 1.12 -10.39 1.16
C ALA A 52 2.18 -9.43 1.74
N ALA A 53 1.76 -8.46 2.55
CA ALA A 53 2.64 -7.53 3.24
C ALA A 53 3.44 -8.15 4.40
N GLY A 54 3.08 -9.35 4.84
CA GLY A 54 3.69 -10.00 6.00
C GLY A 54 3.15 -9.52 7.34
N LEU A 55 2.02 -8.81 7.34
CA LEU A 55 1.38 -8.29 8.56
C LEU A 55 0.51 -9.33 9.28
N ILE A 56 0.03 -10.32 8.55
CA ILE A 56 -0.79 -11.42 9.06
C ILE A 56 -0.18 -12.73 8.58
N GLU A 57 0.01 -13.70 9.49
CA GLU A 57 0.39 -15.04 9.10
C GLU A 57 -0.84 -15.86 8.72
N PRO A 58 -0.84 -16.56 7.57
CA PRO A 58 -1.92 -17.47 7.22
C PRO A 58 -1.89 -18.73 8.08
N ASP A 59 -3.05 -19.38 8.22
CA ASP A 59 -3.15 -20.66 8.92
C ASP A 59 -2.51 -21.79 8.10
N LYS A 60 -2.51 -21.64 6.78
CA LYS A 60 -1.99 -22.64 5.84
C LYS A 60 -1.43 -21.93 4.62
N GLY A 61 -0.50 -22.58 3.95
CA GLY A 61 0.10 -22.08 2.71
C GLY A 61 1.45 -21.42 2.94
N VAL A 62 2.03 -20.94 1.86
CA VAL A 62 3.38 -20.36 1.84
C VAL A 62 3.35 -18.96 1.25
N ARG A 63 4.03 -18.05 1.93
CA ARG A 63 4.34 -16.71 1.43
C ARG A 63 5.82 -16.65 1.05
N PHE A 64 6.08 -16.34 -0.20
CA PHE A 64 7.44 -16.13 -0.71
C PHE A 64 7.62 -14.64 -1.04
N LEU A 65 8.70 -14.05 -0.55
CA LEU A 65 9.17 -12.73 -0.95
C LEU A 65 10.64 -12.86 -1.35
N GLN A 66 10.95 -12.41 -2.57
CA GLN A 66 12.34 -12.47 -3.05
C GLN A 66 13.25 -11.68 -2.10
N PRO A 67 14.38 -12.26 -1.66
CA PRO A 67 15.30 -11.57 -0.74
C PRO A 67 15.74 -10.21 -1.27
N GLY A 68 15.77 -9.20 -0.38
CA GLY A 68 16.14 -7.83 -0.73
C GLY A 68 15.00 -6.99 -1.31
N THR A 69 13.82 -7.56 -1.53
CA THR A 69 12.66 -6.84 -2.03
C THR A 69 12.01 -6.02 -0.91
N THR A 70 11.83 -4.73 -1.16
CA THR A 70 11.13 -3.84 -0.22
C THR A 70 9.65 -3.78 -0.57
N ILE A 71 8.80 -3.81 0.45
CA ILE A 71 7.35 -3.80 0.31
C ILE A 71 6.75 -2.77 1.28
N ARG A 72 5.76 -2.02 0.81
CA ARG A 72 4.99 -1.10 1.66
C ARG A 72 3.51 -1.33 1.44
N TYR A 73 2.78 -1.28 2.54
CA TYR A 73 1.34 -1.46 2.59
C TYR A 73 0.67 -0.15 3.02
N LEU A 74 -0.27 0.32 2.20
CA LEU A 74 -1.12 1.44 2.55
C LEU A 74 -2.41 0.91 3.14
N ALA A 75 -2.57 1.09 4.44
CA ALA A 75 -3.77 0.66 5.18
C ALA A 75 -5.00 1.47 4.77
N GLN A 76 -6.17 0.85 4.88
CA GLN A 76 -7.45 1.51 4.67
C GLN A 76 -7.69 2.61 5.70
N GLU A 77 -7.32 2.35 6.95
CA GLU A 77 -7.38 3.32 8.05
C GLU A 77 -5.99 3.48 8.68
N PRO A 78 -5.29 4.60 8.42
CA PRO A 78 -3.97 4.82 8.97
C PRO A 78 -4.02 5.15 10.47
N ASP A 79 -3.01 4.71 11.21
CA ASP A 79 -2.80 5.03 12.62
C ASP A 79 -1.51 5.85 12.76
N PHE A 80 -1.65 7.08 13.24
CA PHE A 80 -0.53 8.00 13.46
C PHE A 80 -0.25 8.26 14.94
N SER A 81 -0.75 7.41 15.83
CA SER A 81 -0.50 7.56 17.27
C SER A 81 1.00 7.52 17.58
N GLY A 82 1.41 8.36 18.50
CA GLY A 82 2.81 8.46 18.92
C GLY A 82 3.67 9.43 18.10
N PHE A 83 3.12 10.07 17.06
CA PHE A 83 3.83 11.07 16.28
C PHE A 83 3.35 12.49 16.60
N GLU A 84 4.28 13.44 16.64
CA GLU A 84 3.97 14.84 16.92
C GLU A 84 3.72 15.67 15.66
N THR A 85 4.31 15.28 14.54
CA THR A 85 4.18 15.99 13.26
C THR A 85 3.96 15.00 12.11
N THR A 86 3.35 15.50 11.02
CA THR A 86 3.20 14.73 9.80
C THR A 86 4.54 14.37 9.17
N LEU A 87 5.54 15.24 9.28
CA LEU A 87 6.89 14.93 8.82
C LEU A 87 7.47 13.72 9.58
N ALA A 88 7.30 13.67 10.90
CA ALA A 88 7.76 12.53 11.70
C ALA A 88 7.09 11.20 11.28
N VAL A 89 5.80 11.25 10.94
CA VAL A 89 5.08 10.08 10.42
C VAL A 89 5.74 9.57 9.14
N VAL A 90 5.99 10.46 8.19
CA VAL A 90 6.55 10.06 6.88
C VAL A 90 8.00 9.61 7.01
N GLU A 91 8.80 10.29 7.83
CA GLU A 91 10.18 9.90 8.10
C GLU A 91 10.28 8.49 8.71
N ALA A 92 9.31 8.12 9.54
CA ALA A 92 9.25 6.76 10.12
C ALA A 92 9.07 5.66 9.07
N GLY A 93 8.57 5.99 7.88
CA GLY A 93 8.47 5.05 6.76
C GLY A 93 9.77 4.88 5.97
N LEU A 94 10.75 5.76 6.16
CA LEU A 94 12.04 5.67 5.49
C LEU A 94 12.90 4.55 6.09
N THR A 95 13.75 3.96 5.27
CA THR A 95 14.71 2.96 5.70
C THR A 95 16.11 3.57 5.80
N GLN A 96 17.02 2.84 6.44
CA GLN A 96 18.39 3.28 6.56
C GLN A 96 19.03 3.46 5.17
N GLY A 97 19.56 4.65 4.93
CA GLY A 97 20.16 5.01 3.63
C GLY A 97 19.22 5.82 2.73
N ASP A 98 17.93 5.93 3.05
CA ASP A 98 17.03 6.81 2.33
C ASP A 98 17.33 8.28 2.65
N ASP A 99 17.17 9.15 1.64
CA ASP A 99 17.34 10.58 1.82
C ASP A 99 16.13 11.14 2.60
N ALA A 100 16.39 11.76 3.75
CA ALA A 100 15.37 12.37 4.59
C ALA A 100 14.55 13.45 3.83
N TYR A 101 15.12 14.09 2.82
CA TYR A 101 14.44 15.06 1.97
C TYR A 101 13.20 14.46 1.27
N ARG A 102 13.21 13.17 0.98
CA ARG A 102 12.07 12.49 0.34
C ARG A 102 10.77 12.63 1.13
N ALA A 103 10.84 12.55 2.46
CA ALA A 103 9.68 12.71 3.31
C ALA A 103 9.04 14.08 3.14
N ARG A 104 9.84 15.13 3.17
CA ARG A 104 9.39 16.50 2.97
C ARG A 104 8.86 16.72 1.56
N TYR A 105 9.58 16.24 0.57
CA TYR A 105 9.19 16.36 -0.84
C TYR A 105 7.81 15.72 -1.09
N MET A 106 7.57 14.52 -0.55
CA MET A 106 6.29 13.84 -0.74
C MET A 106 5.14 14.58 -0.06
N LEU A 107 5.35 15.08 1.16
CA LEU A 107 4.34 15.87 1.87
C LEU A 107 4.01 17.16 1.13
N GLU A 108 5.02 17.89 0.69
CA GLU A 108 4.83 19.13 -0.07
C GLU A 108 4.11 18.88 -1.40
N SER A 109 4.43 17.79 -2.08
CA SER A 109 3.76 17.38 -3.31
C SER A 109 2.27 17.10 -3.11
N LEU A 110 1.89 16.70 -1.91
CA LEU A 110 0.50 16.43 -1.50
C LEU A 110 -0.16 17.61 -0.77
N GLY A 111 0.49 18.77 -0.78
CA GLY A 111 -0.07 20.01 -0.21
C GLY A 111 0.05 20.09 1.31
N MET A 112 0.95 19.34 1.92
CA MET A 112 1.17 19.34 3.37
C MET A 112 2.50 20.03 3.71
N THR A 113 2.57 20.68 4.87
CA THR A 113 3.79 21.39 5.30
C THR A 113 4.78 20.50 6.04
N GLY A 114 4.30 19.41 6.64
CA GLY A 114 5.08 18.55 7.52
C GLY A 114 5.00 18.94 9.01
N ALA A 115 4.49 20.12 9.32
CA ALA A 115 4.38 20.62 10.69
C ALA A 115 3.01 20.34 11.33
N GLU A 116 2.05 19.82 10.57
CA GLU A 116 0.71 19.53 11.08
C GLU A 116 0.74 18.48 12.19
N ASP A 117 -0.17 18.61 13.15
CA ASP A 117 -0.37 17.61 14.19
C ASP A 117 -1.21 16.46 13.62
N PRO A 118 -0.70 15.22 13.61
CA PRO A 118 -1.45 14.09 13.05
C PRO A 118 -2.80 13.83 13.72
N ARG A 119 -2.98 14.28 14.95
CA ARG A 119 -4.23 14.11 15.70
C ARG A 119 -5.36 15.03 15.22
N SER A 120 -5.03 16.09 14.51
CA SER A 120 -5.99 17.10 14.05
C SER A 120 -6.29 17.02 12.55
N LEU A 121 -5.83 15.98 11.87
CA LEU A 121 -6.00 15.83 10.43
C LEU A 121 -7.44 15.47 10.07
N SER A 122 -7.93 16.00 8.94
CA SER A 122 -9.13 15.49 8.29
C SER A 122 -8.87 14.10 7.71
N GLY A 123 -9.93 13.39 7.32
CA GLY A 123 -9.79 12.09 6.66
C GLY A 123 -8.93 12.16 5.39
N GLY A 124 -9.13 13.19 4.57
CA GLY A 124 -8.35 13.42 3.36
C GLY A 124 -6.89 13.76 3.64
N GLU A 125 -6.63 14.60 4.62
CA GLU A 125 -5.27 14.93 5.04
C GLU A 125 -4.54 13.70 5.60
N GLY A 126 -5.19 12.93 6.45
CA GLY A 126 -4.64 11.68 6.99
C GLY A 126 -4.29 10.70 5.89
N ARG A 127 -5.14 10.59 4.87
CA ARG A 127 -4.90 9.73 3.72
C ARG A 127 -3.68 10.17 2.92
N ARG A 128 -3.54 11.47 2.70
CA ARG A 128 -2.36 12.03 2.02
C ARG A 128 -1.07 11.77 2.78
N VAL A 129 -1.08 11.90 4.09
CA VAL A 129 0.08 11.58 4.94
C VAL A 129 0.43 10.10 4.87
N ALA A 130 -0.55 9.21 4.91
CA ALA A 130 -0.33 7.77 4.77
C ALA A 130 0.27 7.42 3.40
N LEU A 131 -0.21 8.05 2.34
CA LEU A 131 0.38 7.91 0.99
C LEU A 131 1.83 8.37 0.97
N ALA A 132 2.14 9.53 1.52
CA ALA A 132 3.50 10.03 1.59
C ALA A 132 4.43 9.06 2.32
N GLN A 133 3.98 8.50 3.44
CA GLN A 133 4.74 7.50 4.20
C GLN A 133 5.04 6.24 3.39
N ALA A 134 4.05 5.74 2.64
CA ALA A 134 4.22 4.54 1.83
C ALA A 134 5.10 4.77 0.60
N LEU A 135 5.02 5.96 -0.01
CA LEU A 135 5.68 6.27 -1.28
C LEU A 135 7.08 6.85 -1.13
N ALA A 136 7.38 7.52 -0.01
CA ALA A 136 8.67 8.18 0.21
C ALA A 136 9.88 7.23 0.10
N PRO A 137 9.83 5.98 0.62
CA PRO A 137 10.98 5.07 0.52
C PRO A 137 11.17 4.46 -0.88
N GLU A 138 10.32 4.75 -1.85
CA GLU A 138 10.34 4.14 -3.20
C GLU A 138 10.47 2.61 -3.13
N PRO A 139 9.47 1.91 -2.56
CA PRO A 139 9.54 0.46 -2.39
C PRO A 139 9.48 -0.27 -3.75
N ASP A 140 9.95 -1.52 -3.76
CA ASP A 140 9.84 -2.36 -4.94
C ASP A 140 8.39 -2.79 -5.20
N ILE A 141 7.62 -2.98 -4.12
CA ILE A 141 6.20 -3.36 -4.19
C ILE A 141 5.37 -2.41 -3.33
N LEU A 142 4.33 -1.85 -3.94
CA LEU A 142 3.28 -1.09 -3.25
C LEU A 142 2.00 -1.92 -3.18
N LEU A 143 1.49 -2.12 -1.99
CA LEU A 143 0.20 -2.74 -1.74
C LEU A 143 -0.76 -1.65 -1.27
N LEU A 144 -1.76 -1.34 -2.07
CA LEU A 144 -2.67 -0.21 -1.86
C LEU A 144 -4.08 -0.72 -1.59
N ASP A 145 -4.59 -0.47 -0.39
CA ASP A 145 -5.94 -0.85 0.02
C ASP A 145 -6.86 0.37 -0.04
N GLU A 146 -7.74 0.41 -1.06
CA GLU A 146 -8.66 1.51 -1.35
C GLU A 146 -7.94 2.88 -1.33
N PRO A 147 -6.91 3.07 -2.17
CA PRO A 147 -6.02 4.24 -2.05
C PRO A 147 -6.69 5.58 -2.35
N THR A 148 -7.81 5.59 -3.08
CA THR A 148 -8.52 6.82 -3.45
C THR A 148 -9.59 7.24 -2.43
N ASN A 149 -9.90 6.42 -1.42
CA ASN A 149 -10.86 6.77 -0.39
C ASN A 149 -10.44 8.06 0.35
N HIS A 150 -11.39 8.96 0.53
CA HIS A 150 -11.21 10.24 1.22
C HIS A 150 -10.26 11.22 0.51
N LEU A 151 -9.81 10.92 -0.71
CA LEU A 151 -9.03 11.87 -1.51
C LEU A 151 -9.93 12.76 -2.34
N ASP A 152 -9.53 14.03 -2.49
CA ASP A 152 -10.12 14.93 -3.46
C ASP A 152 -9.63 14.61 -4.89
N ALA A 153 -10.27 15.23 -5.89
CA ALA A 153 -9.95 14.98 -7.29
C ALA A 153 -8.48 15.32 -7.63
N GLU A 154 -7.95 16.37 -7.04
CA GLU A 154 -6.55 16.77 -7.26
C GLU A 154 -5.57 15.74 -6.72
N SER A 155 -5.81 15.22 -5.52
CA SER A 155 -4.98 14.19 -4.90
C SER A 155 -5.07 12.86 -5.66
N VAL A 156 -6.25 12.50 -6.14
CA VAL A 156 -6.44 11.30 -6.98
C VAL A 156 -5.63 11.43 -8.27
N ALA A 157 -5.71 12.58 -8.94
CA ALA A 157 -4.96 12.83 -10.17
C ALA A 157 -3.44 12.79 -9.93
N TRP A 158 -2.99 13.33 -8.81
CA TRP A 158 -1.60 13.26 -8.40
C TRP A 158 -1.14 11.81 -8.20
N LEU A 159 -1.95 11.00 -7.49
CA LEU A 159 -1.64 9.59 -7.25
C LEU A 159 -1.59 8.78 -8.54
N GLU A 160 -2.55 8.99 -9.44
CA GLU A 160 -2.57 8.31 -10.75
C GLU A 160 -1.30 8.60 -11.54
N LYS A 161 -0.89 9.87 -11.61
CA LYS A 161 0.35 10.29 -12.29
C LYS A 161 1.58 9.68 -11.61
N PHE A 162 1.64 9.71 -10.28
CA PHE A 162 2.74 9.11 -9.54
C PHE A 162 2.88 7.62 -9.85
N LEU A 163 1.78 6.87 -9.80
CA LEU A 163 1.79 5.44 -10.07
C LEU A 163 2.08 5.12 -11.53
N HIS A 164 1.67 5.98 -12.46
CA HIS A 164 2.03 5.83 -13.87
C HIS A 164 3.55 5.88 -14.08
N ASP A 165 4.22 6.80 -13.40
CA ASP A 165 5.66 7.01 -13.49
C ASP A 165 6.46 6.10 -12.53
N PHE A 166 5.78 5.43 -11.61
CA PHE A 166 6.41 4.59 -10.60
C PHE A 166 7.03 3.33 -11.24
N PRO A 167 8.36 3.11 -11.07
CA PRO A 167 9.04 1.99 -11.70
C PRO A 167 8.80 0.63 -11.04
N GLY A 168 8.27 0.62 -9.83
CA GLY A 168 8.03 -0.58 -9.05
C GLY A 168 6.74 -1.31 -9.43
N THR A 169 6.40 -2.28 -8.61
CA THR A 169 5.22 -3.13 -8.78
C THR A 169 4.09 -2.62 -7.88
N VAL A 170 2.87 -2.62 -8.40
CA VAL A 170 1.68 -2.14 -7.67
C VAL A 170 0.62 -3.24 -7.64
N VAL A 171 0.13 -3.52 -6.44
CA VAL A 171 -1.07 -4.35 -6.23
C VAL A 171 -2.09 -3.50 -5.49
N ALA A 172 -3.26 -3.32 -6.06
CA ALA A 172 -4.30 -2.47 -5.49
C ALA A 172 -5.60 -3.24 -5.28
N VAL A 173 -6.29 -2.90 -4.21
CA VAL A 173 -7.70 -3.24 -3.98
C VAL A 173 -8.47 -1.94 -4.10
N THR A 174 -9.38 -1.85 -5.07
CA THR A 174 -10.20 -0.66 -5.25
C THR A 174 -11.49 -0.98 -6.00
N HIS A 175 -12.52 -0.17 -5.77
CA HIS A 175 -13.77 -0.16 -6.53
C HIS A 175 -13.83 1.01 -7.51
N ASP A 176 -12.83 1.88 -7.52
CA ASP A 176 -12.75 3.02 -8.41
C ASP A 176 -12.27 2.59 -9.79
N ARG A 177 -13.19 2.50 -10.73
CA ARG A 177 -12.91 2.06 -12.10
C ARG A 177 -12.02 3.04 -12.87
N TYR A 178 -12.21 4.34 -12.66
CA TYR A 178 -11.38 5.35 -13.31
C TYR A 178 -9.93 5.23 -12.88
N PHE A 179 -9.72 5.04 -11.59
CA PHE A 179 -8.38 4.81 -11.06
C PHE A 179 -7.73 3.56 -11.67
N LEU A 180 -8.49 2.46 -11.78
CA LEU A 180 -7.99 1.23 -12.41
C LEU A 180 -7.57 1.44 -13.86
N ASP A 181 -8.39 2.12 -14.64
CA ASP A 181 -8.12 2.36 -16.07
C ASP A 181 -6.90 3.24 -16.29
N ASN A 182 -6.59 4.13 -15.34
CA ASN A 182 -5.47 5.06 -15.45
C ASN A 182 -4.15 4.50 -14.91
N VAL A 183 -4.18 3.48 -14.06
CA VAL A 183 -3.00 2.94 -13.36
C VAL A 183 -2.59 1.57 -13.89
N ALA A 184 -3.54 0.78 -14.31
CA ALA A 184 -3.29 -0.60 -14.78
C ALA A 184 -2.67 -0.68 -16.17
#